data_ea3c1c08d0a94c3e3a450c98ff4fa9fa
#
_entry.id   ea3c1c08d0a94c3e3a450c98ff4fa9fa
#
_cell.length_a   1.000
_cell.length_b   1.000
_cell.length_c   1.000
_cell.angle_alpha   90.00
_cell.angle_beta   90.00
_cell.angle_gamma   90.00
#
_symmetry.space_group_name_H-M   'P 1'
#
loop_
_entity.id
_entity.type
_entity.pdbx_description
1 polymer ?
#
loop_
_entity_poly.entity_id
_entity_poly.type
_entity_poly.pdbx_seq_one_letter_code
_entity_poly.pdbx_strand_id
1 'polypeptide(L)'
;METSRAAAAQADAIKMFSYGVFTKLEGAVTAGMIHLGDRLGLYTFLAQNSNVTSKEIADGCGLHERWVREWAYNQAAAHLLTSHTSADGEVLFGLSDEAVAVLATPEHPAYGMGMFHRLPQTMRSLDDMPTAFRTGLGLDYDSHGPEGAVGIERSFEPWNQAFLLPVVVPAVEGLHERLSEGASVVDIGCGAGGAAMLLAQTFPKSNFVGYDISQFALERARERQSERSLSNISFVDPRTSPIVQDGSVDFVMTFDCIHDMTHPQQMMQTIRRALRDDGVWLLVDIKALDGLDQNMAKNPMASLMYGISILSCMSSAMSSSDGAGLGTLGLS
;
A
#
# COMPACT_ATOMS: atom_id res chain seq x y z
N MET A 1 53.66 -13.81 0.28
CA MET A 1 53.04 -12.44 0.21
C MET A 1 51.69 -12.44 -0.53
N GLU A 2 51.55 -13.09 -1.67
CA GLU A 2 50.30 -13.17 -2.45
C GLU A 2 49.15 -13.87 -1.71
N THR A 3 49.40 -15.01 -1.09
CA THR A 3 48.39 -15.73 -0.27
C THR A 3 47.88 -14.93 0.93
N SER A 4 48.75 -14.15 1.57
CA SER A 4 48.36 -13.26 2.69
C SER A 4 47.50 -12.09 2.22
N ARG A 5 47.75 -11.56 1.04
CA ARG A 5 46.97 -10.45 0.45
C ARG A 5 45.59 -10.92 -0.04
N ALA A 6 45.52 -12.12 -0.60
CA ALA A 6 44.27 -12.76 -1.01
C ALA A 6 43.38 -13.07 0.21
N ALA A 7 43.96 -13.59 1.31
CA ALA A 7 43.22 -13.85 2.55
C ALA A 7 42.70 -12.58 3.20
N ALA A 8 43.48 -11.50 3.18
CA ALA A 8 43.01 -10.19 3.71
C ALA A 8 41.86 -9.63 2.85
N ALA A 9 41.96 -9.68 1.52
CA ALA A 9 40.89 -9.21 0.63
C ALA A 9 39.58 -10.02 0.83
N GLN A 10 39.71 -11.33 1.02
CA GLN A 10 38.54 -12.17 1.33
C GLN A 10 37.91 -11.84 2.67
N ALA A 11 38.71 -11.55 3.70
CA ALA A 11 38.22 -11.14 5.03
C ALA A 11 37.46 -9.81 4.94
N ASP A 12 37.98 -8.84 4.19
CA ASP A 12 37.30 -7.56 3.96
C ASP A 12 35.98 -7.73 3.19
N ALA A 13 35.93 -8.59 2.17
CA ALA A 13 34.71 -8.90 1.43
C ALA A 13 33.64 -9.55 2.33
N ILE A 14 34.03 -10.48 3.22
CA ILE A 14 33.13 -11.09 4.20
C ILE A 14 32.59 -10.03 5.17
N LYS A 15 33.45 -9.14 5.67
CA LYS A 15 33.05 -8.05 6.57
C LYS A 15 32.03 -7.11 5.90
N MET A 16 32.28 -6.72 4.65
CA MET A 16 31.37 -5.86 3.90
C MET A 16 30.02 -6.54 3.63
N PHE A 17 30.03 -7.83 3.27
CA PHE A 17 28.80 -8.60 3.09
C PHE A 17 28.01 -8.72 4.40
N SER A 18 28.69 -9.04 5.50
CA SER A 18 28.09 -9.09 6.85
C SER A 18 27.43 -7.75 7.21
N TYR A 19 28.12 -6.64 6.98
CA TYR A 19 27.54 -5.31 7.20
C TYR A 19 26.29 -5.09 6.34
N GLY A 20 26.31 -5.44 5.04
CA GLY A 20 25.16 -5.38 4.16
C GLY A 20 23.95 -6.21 4.64
N VAL A 21 24.18 -7.37 5.27
CA VAL A 21 23.11 -8.17 5.91
C VAL A 21 22.49 -7.43 7.10
N PHE A 22 23.32 -6.86 7.97
CA PHE A 22 22.84 -6.12 9.14
C PHE A 22 22.09 -4.83 8.78
N THR A 23 22.38 -4.17 7.65
CA THR A 23 21.59 -3.03 7.19
C THR A 23 20.16 -3.45 6.80
N LYS A 24 19.90 -4.73 6.46
CA LYS A 24 18.53 -5.22 6.24
C LYS A 24 17.77 -5.36 7.57
N LEU A 25 18.43 -5.81 8.63
CA LEU A 25 17.82 -5.85 9.96
C LEU A 25 17.57 -4.45 10.53
N GLU A 26 18.50 -3.52 10.31
CA GLU A 26 18.34 -2.10 10.66
C GLU A 26 17.09 -1.53 10.00
N GLY A 27 16.94 -1.70 8.66
CA GLY A 27 15.75 -1.25 7.94
C GLY A 27 14.45 -1.85 8.46
N ALA A 28 14.44 -3.14 8.81
CA ALA A 28 13.25 -3.80 9.36
C ALA A 28 12.85 -3.23 10.73
N VAL A 29 13.82 -2.99 11.62
CA VAL A 29 13.56 -2.38 12.94
C VAL A 29 13.12 -0.93 12.80
N THR A 30 13.79 -0.15 11.95
CA THR A 30 13.42 1.26 11.69
C THR A 30 12.02 1.37 11.08
N ALA A 31 11.62 0.47 10.18
CA ALA A 31 10.26 0.41 9.66
C ALA A 31 9.22 0.20 10.77
N GLY A 32 9.54 -0.64 11.77
CA GLY A 32 8.71 -0.78 12.98
C GLY A 32 8.64 0.51 13.79
N MET A 33 9.71 1.28 13.87
CA MET A 33 9.72 2.58 14.56
C MET A 33 8.93 3.64 13.78
N ILE A 34 8.93 3.59 12.45
CA ILE A 34 8.05 4.42 11.60
C ILE A 34 6.57 4.12 11.91
N HIS A 35 6.20 2.84 11.97
CA HIS A 35 4.84 2.44 12.38
C HIS A 35 4.45 3.01 13.76
N LEU A 36 5.35 2.93 14.74
CA LEU A 36 5.08 3.50 16.06
C LEU A 36 4.93 5.01 16.03
N GLY A 37 5.76 5.71 15.24
CA GLY A 37 5.68 7.17 15.07
C GLY A 37 4.34 7.62 14.50
N ASP A 38 3.83 6.92 13.49
CA ASP A 38 2.51 7.14 12.92
C ASP A 38 1.38 6.86 13.93
N ARG A 39 1.40 5.67 14.52
CA ARG A 39 0.36 5.23 15.45
C ARG A 39 0.24 6.09 16.71
N LEU A 40 1.33 6.68 17.15
CA LEU A 40 1.41 7.54 18.34
C LEU A 40 1.26 9.04 18.02
N GLY A 41 1.08 9.41 16.74
CA GLY A 41 0.90 10.79 16.31
C GLY A 41 2.19 11.65 16.38
N LEU A 42 3.37 11.02 16.49
CA LEU A 42 4.64 11.72 16.68
C LEU A 42 5.01 12.56 15.45
N TYR A 43 4.78 12.05 14.24
CA TYR A 43 5.03 12.81 13.01
C TYR A 43 4.04 13.97 12.83
N THR A 44 2.77 13.77 13.18
CA THR A 44 1.76 14.84 13.15
C THR A 44 2.11 15.98 14.12
N PHE A 45 2.60 15.63 15.32
CA PHE A 45 3.09 16.62 16.28
C PHE A 45 4.30 17.39 15.74
N LEU A 46 5.30 16.67 15.21
CA LEU A 46 6.52 17.25 14.64
C LEU A 46 6.27 18.10 13.40
N ALA A 47 5.26 17.80 12.61
CA ALA A 47 4.86 18.62 11.46
C ALA A 47 4.31 20.00 11.86
N GLN A 48 3.77 20.11 13.07
CA GLN A 48 3.23 21.35 13.62
C GLN A 48 4.25 22.07 14.54
N ASN A 49 5.31 21.39 14.95
CA ASN A 49 6.28 21.88 15.93
C ASN A 49 7.69 21.51 15.51
N SER A 50 8.47 22.49 15.12
CA SER A 50 9.87 22.30 14.72
C SER A 50 10.83 22.69 15.86
N ASN A 51 12.03 22.11 15.86
CA ASN A 51 13.08 22.39 16.84
C ASN A 51 12.62 22.16 18.30
N VAL A 52 12.06 21.01 18.57
CA VAL A 52 11.52 20.59 19.87
C VAL A 52 12.39 19.52 20.50
N THR A 53 12.47 19.50 21.83
CA THR A 53 13.12 18.45 22.62
C THR A 53 12.27 17.18 22.68
N SER A 54 12.89 16.04 23.02
CA SER A 54 12.14 14.79 23.27
C SER A 54 11.10 14.94 24.38
N LYS A 55 11.37 15.83 25.36
CA LYS A 55 10.42 16.12 26.42
C LYS A 55 9.18 16.86 25.89
N GLU A 56 9.35 17.87 25.07
CA GLU A 56 8.23 18.60 24.47
C GLU A 56 7.39 17.71 23.55
N ILE A 57 8.03 16.82 22.77
CA ILE A 57 7.31 15.80 21.96
C ILE A 57 6.50 14.90 22.87
N ALA A 58 7.10 14.38 23.95
CA ALA A 58 6.44 13.48 24.88
C ALA A 58 5.25 14.13 25.58
N ASP A 59 5.44 15.34 26.10
CA ASP A 59 4.40 16.11 26.77
C ASP A 59 3.23 16.42 25.79
N GLY A 60 3.52 16.84 24.55
CA GLY A 60 2.54 17.15 23.53
C GLY A 60 1.73 15.95 23.03
N CYS A 61 2.33 14.75 23.05
CA CYS A 61 1.67 13.50 22.66
C CYS A 61 1.12 12.69 23.85
N GLY A 62 1.32 13.12 25.09
CA GLY A 62 0.89 12.38 26.27
C GLY A 62 1.67 11.08 26.51
N LEU A 63 2.96 11.07 26.18
CA LEU A 63 3.84 9.91 26.18
C LEU A 63 4.96 10.03 27.23
N HIS A 64 5.64 8.92 27.49
CA HIS A 64 6.78 8.90 28.41
C HIS A 64 8.07 9.31 27.67
N GLU A 65 8.75 10.35 28.15
CA GLU A 65 9.91 10.99 27.52
C GLU A 65 11.03 10.00 27.16
N ARG A 66 11.37 9.07 28.04
CA ARG A 66 12.48 8.14 27.79
C ARG A 66 12.26 7.27 26.53
N TRP A 67 11.01 6.87 26.26
CA TRP A 67 10.65 6.12 25.04
C TRP A 67 10.67 7.01 23.81
N VAL A 68 10.12 8.22 23.91
CA VAL A 68 10.12 9.20 22.80
C VAL A 68 11.54 9.58 22.42
N ARG A 69 12.43 9.78 23.41
CA ARG A 69 13.84 10.11 23.15
C ARG A 69 14.56 9.00 22.39
N GLU A 70 14.38 7.73 22.79
CA GLU A 70 14.99 6.59 22.08
C GLU A 70 14.47 6.46 20.65
N TRP A 71 13.14 6.64 20.49
CA TRP A 71 12.50 6.67 19.17
C TRP A 71 13.07 7.81 18.31
N ALA A 72 13.16 9.01 18.82
CA ALA A 72 13.69 10.17 18.11
C ALA A 72 15.15 9.97 17.71
N TYR A 73 15.96 9.34 18.55
CA TYR A 73 17.33 8.99 18.22
C TYR A 73 17.41 7.97 17.08
N ASN A 74 16.58 6.93 17.10
CA ASN A 74 16.49 5.99 15.98
C ASN A 74 16.12 6.70 14.68
N GLN A 75 15.09 7.55 14.70
CA GLN A 75 14.60 8.25 13.51
C GLN A 75 15.64 9.29 12.99
N ALA A 76 16.34 9.98 13.87
CA ALA A 76 17.41 10.91 13.49
C ALA A 76 18.61 10.16 12.91
N ALA A 77 19.00 9.03 13.51
CA ALA A 77 20.08 8.17 13.00
C ALA A 77 19.76 7.57 11.64
N ALA A 78 18.47 7.33 11.35
CA ALA A 78 17.96 6.90 10.05
C ALA A 78 17.70 8.05 9.07
N HIS A 79 18.04 9.29 9.42
CA HIS A 79 17.82 10.50 8.60
C HIS A 79 16.35 10.80 8.27
N LEU A 80 15.42 10.33 9.09
CA LEU A 80 13.98 10.61 8.98
C LEU A 80 13.57 11.87 9.75
N LEU A 81 14.31 12.19 10.83
CA LEU A 81 14.21 13.47 11.53
C LEU A 81 15.48 14.28 11.32
N THR A 82 15.32 15.60 11.27
CA THR A 82 16.42 16.52 11.48
C THR A 82 16.74 16.59 12.96
N SER A 83 18.03 16.78 13.33
CA SER A 83 18.43 16.99 14.71
C SER A 83 19.63 17.94 14.78
N HIS A 84 19.69 18.74 15.82
CA HIS A 84 20.85 19.59 16.15
C HIS A 84 20.92 19.83 17.66
N THR A 85 22.08 20.19 18.14
CA THR A 85 22.28 20.56 19.54
C THR A 85 22.14 22.06 19.72
N SER A 86 21.29 22.48 20.64
CA SER A 86 21.10 23.91 20.99
C SER A 86 22.33 24.46 21.74
N ALA A 87 22.35 25.77 21.93
CA ALA A 87 23.41 26.44 22.69
C ALA A 87 23.49 25.98 24.17
N ASP A 88 22.35 25.53 24.71
CA ASP A 88 22.23 25.03 26.09
C ASP A 88 22.55 23.53 26.20
N GLY A 89 22.93 22.89 25.08
CA GLY A 89 23.30 21.47 25.02
C GLY A 89 22.15 20.49 24.88
N GLU A 90 20.92 20.94 24.65
CA GLU A 90 19.76 20.09 24.39
C GLU A 90 19.71 19.65 22.94
N VAL A 91 19.27 18.40 22.69
CA VAL A 91 19.03 17.90 21.34
C VAL A 91 17.61 18.25 20.92
N LEU A 92 17.52 18.98 19.80
CA LEU A 92 16.26 19.40 19.19
C LEU A 92 16.00 18.59 17.92
N PHE A 93 14.74 18.26 17.70
CA PHE A 93 14.26 17.46 16.57
C PHE A 93 13.25 18.24 15.72
N GLY A 94 13.15 17.86 14.45
CA GLY A 94 12.18 18.41 13.52
C GLY A 94 12.00 17.51 12.30
N LEU A 95 11.08 17.88 11.43
CA LEU A 95 10.90 17.29 10.10
C LEU A 95 11.37 18.26 9.03
N SER A 96 11.95 17.74 7.95
CA SER A 96 12.11 18.52 6.71
C SER A 96 10.75 18.59 5.98
N ASP A 97 10.63 19.49 4.99
CA ASP A 97 9.41 19.62 4.19
C ASP A 97 9.07 18.29 3.47
N GLU A 98 10.08 17.57 2.99
CA GLU A 98 9.92 16.26 2.36
C GLU A 98 9.42 15.20 3.37
N ALA A 99 9.94 15.21 4.58
CA ALA A 99 9.51 14.32 5.64
C ALA A 99 8.07 14.63 6.08
N VAL A 100 7.68 15.90 6.16
CA VAL A 100 6.28 16.31 6.42
C VAL A 100 5.35 15.76 5.33
N ALA A 101 5.71 15.92 4.06
CA ALA A 101 4.90 15.42 2.93
C ALA A 101 4.69 13.90 2.98
N VAL A 102 5.74 13.13 3.28
CA VAL A 102 5.72 11.66 3.23
C VAL A 102 5.15 11.04 4.50
N LEU A 103 5.44 11.61 5.69
CA LEU A 103 5.17 10.98 6.98
C LEU A 103 3.95 11.58 7.71
N ALA A 104 3.57 12.82 7.40
CA ALA A 104 2.62 13.57 8.21
C ALA A 104 1.44 14.20 7.45
N THR A 105 1.42 14.18 6.10
CA THR A 105 0.40 14.84 5.28
C THR A 105 -0.41 13.81 4.49
N PRO A 106 -1.53 13.29 5.04
CA PRO A 106 -2.34 12.24 4.40
C PRO A 106 -2.87 12.59 3.00
N GLU A 107 -3.04 13.88 2.70
CA GLU A 107 -3.55 14.38 1.42
C GLU A 107 -2.45 14.51 0.36
N HIS A 108 -1.17 14.40 0.75
CA HIS A 108 -0.06 14.55 -0.18
C HIS A 108 0.15 13.25 -1.00
N PRO A 109 0.34 13.32 -2.35
CA PRO A 109 0.49 12.13 -3.19
C PRO A 109 1.66 11.21 -2.83
N ALA A 110 2.68 11.76 -2.15
CA ALA A 110 3.84 11.00 -1.67
C ALA A 110 3.65 10.39 -0.27
N TYR A 111 2.48 10.54 0.36
CA TYR A 111 2.21 10.00 1.69
C TYR A 111 2.39 8.47 1.71
N GLY A 112 3.32 7.99 2.54
CA GLY A 112 3.77 6.60 2.51
C GLY A 112 3.27 5.72 3.67
N MET A 113 2.45 6.27 4.59
CA MET A 113 2.20 5.62 5.88
C MET A 113 1.26 4.42 5.84
N GLY A 114 0.52 4.21 4.75
CA GLY A 114 -0.37 3.05 4.62
C GLY A 114 0.36 1.71 4.73
N MET A 115 1.51 1.56 4.07
CA MET A 115 2.32 0.34 4.13
C MET A 115 2.93 0.13 5.53
N PHE A 116 3.37 1.21 6.20
CA PHE A 116 3.86 1.14 7.57
C PHE A 116 2.75 0.86 8.58
N HIS A 117 1.52 1.34 8.32
CA HIS A 117 0.36 1.04 9.17
C HIS A 117 0.13 -0.47 9.29
N ARG A 118 0.08 -1.19 8.15
CA ARG A 118 -0.16 -2.64 8.12
C ARG A 118 1.07 -3.50 8.40
N LEU A 119 2.26 -2.92 8.52
CA LEU A 119 3.53 -3.66 8.63
C LEU A 119 3.54 -4.73 9.73
N PRO A 120 3.11 -4.47 11.00
CA PRO A 120 3.15 -5.49 12.05
C PRO A 120 2.27 -6.70 11.72
N GLN A 121 1.14 -6.48 11.08
CA GLN A 121 0.23 -7.55 10.66
C GLN A 121 0.84 -8.34 9.50
N THR A 122 1.39 -7.66 8.48
CA THR A 122 2.09 -8.31 7.37
C THR A 122 3.26 -9.17 7.85
N MET A 123 4.05 -8.68 8.81
CA MET A 123 5.20 -9.42 9.34
C MET A 123 4.78 -10.64 10.18
N ARG A 124 3.59 -10.66 10.80
CA ARG A 124 3.07 -11.87 11.48
C ARG A 124 2.82 -13.03 10.54
N SER A 125 2.52 -12.78 9.26
CA SER A 125 2.36 -13.84 8.26
C SER A 125 3.62 -14.67 8.06
N LEU A 126 4.80 -14.21 8.50
CA LEU A 126 6.05 -14.98 8.46
C LEU A 126 5.94 -16.32 9.22
N ASP A 127 5.12 -16.41 10.25
CA ASP A 127 4.94 -17.63 11.04
C ASP A 127 4.24 -18.73 10.22
N ASP A 128 3.39 -18.37 9.27
CA ASP A 128 2.64 -19.27 8.42
C ASP A 128 3.38 -19.65 7.12
N MET A 129 4.32 -18.80 6.67
CA MET A 129 5.04 -19.00 5.40
C MET A 129 5.78 -20.33 5.29
N PRO A 130 6.41 -20.92 6.34
CA PRO A 130 7.04 -22.24 6.21
C PRO A 130 6.07 -23.34 5.75
N THR A 131 4.80 -23.24 6.07
CA THR A 131 3.76 -24.17 5.58
C THR A 131 3.46 -23.88 4.10
N ALA A 132 3.24 -22.62 3.72
CA ALA A 132 3.02 -22.22 2.33
C ALA A 132 4.16 -22.69 1.40
N PHE A 133 5.42 -22.51 1.82
CA PHE A 133 6.60 -22.96 1.06
C PHE A 133 6.67 -24.50 0.86
N ARG A 134 6.06 -25.29 1.77
CA ARG A 134 6.04 -26.74 1.64
C ARG A 134 4.85 -27.28 0.85
N THR A 135 3.71 -26.63 0.99
CA THR A 135 2.44 -27.11 0.42
C THR A 135 2.10 -26.46 -0.91
N GLY A 136 2.70 -25.31 -1.22
CA GLY A 136 2.31 -24.46 -2.34
C GLY A 136 1.01 -23.70 -2.10
N LEU A 137 0.37 -23.82 -0.93
CA LEU A 137 -0.88 -23.13 -0.59
C LEU A 137 -0.55 -21.88 0.22
N GLY A 138 -0.93 -20.71 -0.32
CA GLY A 138 -0.83 -19.43 0.36
C GLY A 138 -2.00 -19.17 1.33
N LEU A 139 -2.02 -17.98 1.89
CA LEU A 139 -3.07 -17.51 2.80
C LEU A 139 -4.17 -16.83 2.00
N ASP A 140 -5.41 -16.90 2.47
CA ASP A 140 -6.49 -16.12 1.88
C ASP A 140 -6.31 -14.60 2.16
N TYR A 141 -7.00 -13.78 1.38
CA TYR A 141 -6.84 -12.33 1.47
C TYR A 141 -7.29 -11.76 2.83
N ASP A 142 -8.29 -12.36 3.47
CA ASP A 142 -8.78 -11.93 4.78
C ASP A 142 -7.81 -12.21 5.93
N SER A 143 -6.75 -13.00 5.71
CA SER A 143 -5.64 -13.16 6.66
C SER A 143 -4.95 -11.83 6.98
N HIS A 144 -5.08 -10.81 6.11
CA HIS A 144 -4.58 -9.46 6.35
C HIS A 144 -5.35 -8.70 7.43
N GLY A 145 -6.57 -9.13 7.78
CA GLY A 145 -7.38 -8.56 8.84
C GLY A 145 -7.77 -7.08 8.63
N PRO A 146 -8.39 -6.45 9.62
CA PRO A 146 -8.88 -5.08 9.51
C PRO A 146 -7.76 -4.05 9.29
N GLU A 147 -6.59 -4.24 9.90
CA GLU A 147 -5.43 -3.34 9.71
C GLU A 147 -4.88 -3.41 8.28
N GLY A 148 -5.06 -4.55 7.60
CA GLY A 148 -4.77 -4.69 6.18
C GLY A 148 -5.64 -3.77 5.33
N ALA A 149 -6.96 -3.79 5.56
CA ALA A 149 -7.91 -2.95 4.83
C ALA A 149 -7.62 -1.44 5.04
N VAL A 150 -7.38 -1.01 6.29
CA VAL A 150 -7.00 0.39 6.60
C VAL A 150 -5.67 0.78 5.97
N GLY A 151 -4.69 -0.12 6.01
CA GLY A 151 -3.37 0.16 5.41
C GLY A 151 -3.43 0.33 3.89
N ILE A 152 -4.21 -0.50 3.20
CA ILE A 152 -4.46 -0.35 1.75
C ILE A 152 -5.22 0.94 1.46
N GLU A 153 -6.28 1.25 2.20
CA GLU A 153 -7.01 2.53 2.09
C GLU A 153 -6.02 3.71 2.16
N ARG A 154 -5.20 3.77 3.22
CA ARG A 154 -4.22 4.84 3.45
C ARG A 154 -3.12 4.91 2.38
N SER A 155 -2.84 3.81 1.70
CA SER A 155 -1.85 3.77 0.61
C SER A 155 -2.40 4.35 -0.69
N PHE A 156 -3.68 4.10 -1.01
CA PHE A 156 -4.26 4.50 -2.29
C PHE A 156 -5.04 5.80 -2.25
N GLU A 157 -5.58 6.21 -1.10
CA GLU A 157 -6.39 7.43 -0.98
C GLU A 157 -5.65 8.68 -1.49
N PRO A 158 -4.36 8.94 -1.14
CA PRO A 158 -3.63 10.09 -1.64
C PRO A 158 -3.50 10.11 -3.17
N TRP A 159 -3.25 8.94 -3.77
CA TRP A 159 -3.16 8.79 -5.21
C TRP A 159 -4.52 9.04 -5.89
N ASN A 160 -5.59 8.44 -5.36
CA ASN A 160 -6.94 8.62 -5.89
C ASN A 160 -7.33 10.11 -5.89
N GLN A 161 -7.09 10.82 -4.78
CA GLN A 161 -7.40 12.24 -4.66
C GLN A 161 -6.58 13.10 -5.63
N ALA A 162 -5.30 12.79 -5.80
CA ALA A 162 -4.40 13.60 -6.61
C ALA A 162 -4.55 13.36 -8.12
N PHE A 163 -4.91 12.14 -8.55
CA PHE A 163 -4.77 11.77 -9.95
C PHE A 163 -6.06 11.25 -10.62
N LEU A 164 -6.98 10.62 -9.88
CA LEU A 164 -8.12 9.93 -10.53
C LEU A 164 -8.99 10.91 -11.31
N LEU A 165 -9.42 12.00 -10.70
CA LEU A 165 -10.28 12.99 -11.36
C LEU A 165 -9.53 13.94 -12.31
N PRO A 166 -8.36 14.53 -11.90
CA PRO A 166 -7.73 15.53 -12.76
C PRO A 166 -6.88 14.97 -13.90
N VAL A 167 -6.48 13.68 -13.81
CA VAL A 167 -5.56 13.06 -14.77
C VAL A 167 -6.18 11.85 -15.44
N VAL A 168 -6.65 10.86 -14.67
CA VAL A 168 -7.05 9.56 -15.22
C VAL A 168 -8.38 9.66 -15.97
N VAL A 169 -9.40 10.25 -15.37
CA VAL A 169 -10.72 10.39 -16.04
C VAL A 169 -10.62 11.18 -17.35
N PRO A 170 -9.93 12.33 -17.42
CA PRO A 170 -9.76 13.05 -18.69
C PRO A 170 -8.89 12.34 -19.73
N ALA A 171 -8.00 11.43 -19.31
CA ALA A 171 -7.15 10.67 -20.24
C ALA A 171 -7.93 9.58 -21.02
N VAL A 172 -9.11 9.18 -20.55
CA VAL A 172 -9.97 8.22 -21.21
C VAL A 172 -11.02 8.98 -22.02
N GLU A 173 -10.94 8.87 -23.34
CA GLU A 173 -11.82 9.61 -24.28
C GLU A 173 -13.30 9.35 -23.97
N GLY A 174 -14.08 10.44 -23.81
CA GLY A 174 -15.53 10.42 -23.57
C GLY A 174 -15.96 9.89 -22.19
N LEU A 175 -15.03 9.51 -21.31
CA LEU A 175 -15.39 8.95 -20.00
C LEU A 175 -16.04 9.99 -19.09
N HIS A 176 -15.51 11.21 -19.06
CA HIS A 176 -16.06 12.27 -18.21
C HIS A 176 -17.52 12.59 -18.58
N GLU A 177 -17.83 12.72 -19.87
CA GLU A 177 -19.18 12.97 -20.40
C GLU A 177 -20.10 11.81 -20.04
N ARG A 178 -19.68 10.58 -20.29
CA ARG A 178 -20.43 9.36 -19.97
C ARG A 178 -20.79 9.28 -18.50
N LEU A 179 -19.82 9.52 -17.61
CA LEU A 179 -20.05 9.57 -16.17
C LEU A 179 -21.00 10.71 -15.75
N SER A 180 -20.91 11.87 -16.42
CA SER A 180 -21.76 13.03 -16.14
C SER A 180 -23.22 12.84 -16.60
N GLU A 181 -23.44 12.08 -17.66
CA GLU A 181 -24.75 11.76 -18.20
C GLU A 181 -25.47 10.64 -17.43
N GLY A 182 -24.73 9.73 -16.83
CA GLY A 182 -25.20 8.60 -16.04
C GLY A 182 -24.72 7.26 -16.59
N ALA A 183 -23.70 6.69 -15.96
CA ALA A 183 -23.07 5.43 -16.34
C ALA A 183 -23.28 4.34 -15.28
N SER A 184 -23.20 3.08 -15.71
CA SER A 184 -23.04 1.91 -14.86
C SER A 184 -21.55 1.62 -14.68
N VAL A 185 -21.05 1.70 -13.46
CA VAL A 185 -19.62 1.61 -13.12
C VAL A 185 -19.38 0.47 -12.15
N VAL A 186 -18.37 -0.33 -12.41
CA VAL A 186 -17.95 -1.44 -11.54
C VAL A 186 -16.49 -1.24 -11.14
N ASP A 187 -16.21 -1.34 -9.83
CA ASP A 187 -14.88 -1.34 -9.24
C ASP A 187 -14.60 -2.75 -8.68
N ILE A 188 -13.66 -3.47 -9.27
CA ILE A 188 -13.31 -4.84 -8.88
C ILE A 188 -12.02 -4.82 -8.07
N GLY A 189 -12.05 -5.46 -6.88
CA GLY A 189 -11.01 -5.30 -5.88
C GLY A 189 -11.05 -3.90 -5.26
N CYS A 190 -12.26 -3.42 -4.97
CA CYS A 190 -12.49 -2.02 -4.57
C CYS A 190 -11.88 -1.64 -3.21
N GLY A 191 -11.41 -2.62 -2.42
CA GLY A 191 -10.90 -2.38 -1.09
C GLY A 191 -11.90 -1.62 -0.22
N ALA A 192 -11.45 -0.58 0.47
CA ALA A 192 -12.31 0.32 1.25
C ALA A 192 -13.06 1.38 0.40
N GLY A 193 -13.15 1.17 -0.91
CA GLY A 193 -14.01 1.92 -1.82
C GLY A 193 -13.55 3.34 -2.19
N GLY A 194 -12.28 3.70 -1.96
CA GLY A 194 -11.80 5.07 -2.11
C GLY A 194 -12.01 5.65 -3.50
N ALA A 195 -11.58 4.94 -4.55
CA ALA A 195 -11.73 5.37 -5.95
C ALA A 195 -13.20 5.47 -6.37
N ALA A 196 -13.98 4.40 -6.10
CA ALA A 196 -15.39 4.36 -6.46
C ALA A 196 -16.21 5.45 -5.75
N MET A 197 -15.95 5.72 -4.46
CA MET A 197 -16.66 6.78 -3.71
C MET A 197 -16.30 8.17 -4.24
N LEU A 198 -15.05 8.42 -4.60
CA LEU A 198 -14.62 9.69 -5.18
C LEU A 198 -15.37 9.98 -6.48
N LEU A 199 -15.50 8.96 -7.35
CA LEU A 199 -16.28 9.07 -8.59
C LEU A 199 -17.78 9.20 -8.29
N ALA A 200 -18.34 8.41 -7.37
CA ALA A 200 -19.76 8.46 -7.03
C ALA A 200 -20.18 9.84 -6.48
N GLN A 201 -19.32 10.47 -5.70
CA GLN A 201 -19.52 11.82 -5.18
C GLN A 201 -19.48 12.87 -6.30
N THR A 202 -18.59 12.69 -7.26
CA THR A 202 -18.40 13.64 -8.38
C THR A 202 -19.46 13.49 -9.46
N PHE A 203 -19.94 12.27 -9.70
CA PHE A 203 -20.89 11.93 -10.77
C PHE A 203 -22.20 11.33 -10.20
N PRO A 204 -23.08 12.15 -9.63
CA PRO A 204 -24.26 11.68 -8.89
C PRO A 204 -25.34 11.02 -9.77
N LYS A 205 -25.26 11.14 -11.09
CA LYS A 205 -26.18 10.47 -12.01
C LYS A 205 -25.73 9.03 -12.35
N SER A 206 -24.46 8.71 -12.16
CA SER A 206 -23.89 7.38 -12.36
C SER A 206 -24.14 6.47 -11.18
N ASN A 207 -24.21 5.16 -11.42
CA ASN A 207 -24.36 4.14 -10.42
C ASN A 207 -23.09 3.31 -10.30
N PHE A 208 -22.66 3.05 -9.10
CA PHE A 208 -21.39 2.38 -8.80
C PHE A 208 -21.63 1.10 -7.99
N VAL A 209 -20.90 0.05 -8.34
CA VAL A 209 -20.83 -1.17 -7.54
C VAL A 209 -19.38 -1.52 -7.30
N GLY A 210 -18.96 -1.51 -6.05
CA GLY A 210 -17.64 -1.99 -5.62
C GLY A 210 -17.73 -3.47 -5.22
N TYR A 211 -16.84 -4.28 -5.78
CA TYR A 211 -16.71 -5.70 -5.47
C TYR A 211 -15.38 -5.96 -4.77
N ASP A 212 -15.44 -6.65 -3.62
CA ASP A 212 -14.25 -7.13 -2.93
C ASP A 212 -14.53 -8.47 -2.24
N ILE A 213 -13.51 -9.30 -2.08
CA ILE A 213 -13.61 -10.57 -1.36
C ILE A 213 -13.33 -10.42 0.14
N SER A 214 -12.67 -9.34 0.54
CA SER A 214 -12.36 -9.07 1.93
C SER A 214 -13.56 -8.51 2.68
N GLN A 215 -13.98 -9.22 3.74
CA GLN A 215 -15.05 -8.75 4.61
C GLN A 215 -14.64 -7.47 5.36
N PHE A 216 -13.38 -7.37 5.78
CA PHE A 216 -12.85 -6.18 6.45
C PHE A 216 -12.83 -4.95 5.54
N ALA A 217 -12.46 -5.13 4.28
CA ALA A 217 -12.49 -4.05 3.29
C ALA A 217 -13.92 -3.60 2.99
N LEU A 218 -14.86 -4.54 2.81
CA LEU A 218 -16.26 -4.24 2.57
C LEU A 218 -16.96 -3.58 3.77
N GLU A 219 -16.66 -4.01 4.99
CA GLU A 219 -17.16 -3.35 6.20
C GLU A 219 -16.69 -1.90 6.25
N ARG A 220 -15.39 -1.68 6.06
CA ARG A 220 -14.80 -0.34 6.02
C ARG A 220 -15.38 0.53 4.90
N ALA A 221 -15.60 -0.04 3.71
CA ALA A 221 -16.23 0.66 2.59
C ALA A 221 -17.65 1.12 2.92
N ARG A 222 -18.47 0.26 3.56
CA ARG A 222 -19.84 0.61 3.98
C ARG A 222 -19.88 1.67 5.08
N GLU A 223 -18.96 1.62 6.04
CA GLU A 223 -18.79 2.68 7.04
C GLU A 223 -18.54 4.04 6.37
N ARG A 224 -17.54 4.10 5.50
CA ARG A 224 -17.15 5.31 4.75
C ARG A 224 -18.26 5.81 3.82
N GLN A 225 -19.00 4.90 3.19
CA GLN A 225 -20.18 5.24 2.39
C GLN A 225 -21.24 5.93 3.23
N SER A 226 -21.53 5.39 4.43
CA SER A 226 -22.49 5.97 5.37
C SER A 226 -22.05 7.35 5.86
N GLU A 227 -20.79 7.50 6.25
CA GLU A 227 -20.20 8.77 6.66
C GLU A 227 -20.35 9.86 5.59
N ARG A 228 -20.19 9.49 4.32
CA ARG A 228 -20.29 10.39 3.16
C ARG A 228 -21.74 10.54 2.63
N SER A 229 -22.70 9.80 3.18
CA SER A 229 -24.09 9.80 2.76
C SER A 229 -24.31 9.53 1.25
N LEU A 230 -23.51 8.64 0.66
CA LEU A 230 -23.57 8.30 -0.77
C LEU A 230 -24.67 7.25 -1.01
N SER A 231 -25.62 7.55 -1.91
CA SER A 231 -26.74 6.67 -2.26
C SER A 231 -26.61 5.99 -3.62
N ASN A 232 -25.68 6.44 -4.46
CA ASN A 232 -25.46 5.92 -5.83
C ASN A 232 -24.31 4.91 -5.92
N ILE A 233 -23.91 4.32 -4.80
CA ILE A 233 -22.86 3.30 -4.70
C ILE A 233 -23.30 2.19 -3.74
N SER A 234 -22.85 0.96 -4.03
CA SER A 234 -23.00 -0.19 -3.14
C SER A 234 -21.71 -1.03 -3.12
N PHE A 235 -21.48 -1.75 -2.02
CA PHE A 235 -20.31 -2.61 -1.83
C PHE A 235 -20.74 -4.02 -1.51
N VAL A 236 -20.31 -4.99 -2.33
CA VAL A 236 -20.79 -6.37 -2.30
C VAL A 236 -19.65 -7.38 -2.47
N ASP A 237 -19.86 -8.57 -1.90
CA ASP A 237 -18.98 -9.71 -2.07
C ASP A 237 -19.39 -10.48 -3.36
N PRO A 238 -18.50 -10.64 -4.34
CA PRO A 238 -18.81 -11.31 -5.61
C PRO A 238 -19.14 -12.80 -5.44
N ARG A 239 -18.81 -13.41 -4.29
CA ARG A 239 -19.15 -14.81 -3.96
C ARG A 239 -20.64 -14.96 -3.62
N THR A 240 -21.27 -13.91 -3.12
CA THR A 240 -22.71 -13.87 -2.75
C THR A 240 -23.56 -13.08 -3.75
N SER A 241 -22.98 -12.10 -4.40
CA SER A 241 -23.61 -11.27 -5.43
C SER A 241 -22.67 -11.19 -6.64
N PRO A 242 -22.76 -12.13 -7.59
CA PRO A 242 -21.83 -12.21 -8.70
C PRO A 242 -21.82 -10.95 -9.57
N ILE A 243 -20.64 -10.65 -10.14
CA ILE A 243 -20.49 -9.56 -11.11
C ILE A 243 -21.40 -9.83 -12.31
N VAL A 244 -22.18 -8.82 -12.72
CA VAL A 244 -23.06 -8.92 -13.89
C VAL A 244 -22.25 -9.20 -15.15
N GLN A 245 -22.81 -10.03 -16.06
CA GLN A 245 -22.12 -10.46 -17.30
C GLN A 245 -23.08 -10.36 -18.50
N ASP A 246 -23.85 -9.28 -18.55
CA ASP A 246 -24.92 -9.06 -19.55
C ASP A 246 -24.61 -7.93 -20.54
N GLY A 247 -23.39 -7.42 -20.53
CA GLY A 247 -22.99 -6.33 -21.42
C GLY A 247 -23.61 -4.99 -21.06
N SER A 248 -23.97 -4.74 -19.80
CA SER A 248 -24.66 -3.52 -19.36
C SER A 248 -23.72 -2.48 -18.71
N VAL A 249 -22.47 -2.83 -18.41
CA VAL A 249 -21.52 -1.97 -17.70
C VAL A 249 -20.80 -1.04 -18.68
N ASP A 250 -20.80 0.25 -18.39
CA ASP A 250 -20.13 1.27 -19.18
C ASP A 250 -18.64 1.35 -18.89
N PHE A 251 -18.27 1.22 -17.60
CA PHE A 251 -16.91 1.41 -17.15
C PHE A 251 -16.56 0.42 -16.03
N VAL A 252 -15.48 -0.32 -16.23
CA VAL A 252 -14.89 -1.17 -15.19
C VAL A 252 -13.53 -0.60 -14.80
N MET A 253 -13.23 -0.57 -13.53
CA MET A 253 -11.91 -0.24 -13.01
C MET A 253 -11.38 -1.34 -12.11
N THR A 254 -10.07 -1.52 -12.15
CA THR A 254 -9.30 -2.42 -11.28
C THR A 254 -8.02 -1.71 -10.88
N PHE A 255 -7.79 -1.58 -9.58
CA PHE A 255 -6.60 -0.95 -9.03
C PHE A 255 -5.82 -1.95 -8.19
N ASP A 256 -4.61 -2.30 -8.66
CA ASP A 256 -3.63 -3.09 -7.90
C ASP A 256 -4.20 -4.42 -7.35
N CYS A 257 -5.00 -5.13 -8.13
CA CYS A 257 -5.70 -6.33 -7.65
C CYS A 257 -5.66 -7.53 -8.59
N ILE A 258 -5.40 -7.35 -9.89
CA ILE A 258 -5.44 -8.47 -10.85
C ILE A 258 -4.29 -9.45 -10.57
N HIS A 259 -3.12 -8.95 -10.18
CA HIS A 259 -1.93 -9.76 -9.92
C HIS A 259 -2.03 -10.63 -8.65
N ASP A 260 -2.94 -10.33 -7.74
CA ASP A 260 -3.11 -11.09 -6.49
C ASP A 260 -4.34 -12.02 -6.50
N MET A 261 -5.09 -12.06 -7.62
CA MET A 261 -6.22 -12.95 -7.80
C MET A 261 -5.79 -14.39 -8.06
N THR A 262 -6.54 -15.35 -7.52
CA THR A 262 -6.33 -16.78 -7.80
C THR A 262 -6.56 -17.12 -9.28
N HIS A 263 -7.57 -16.50 -9.91
CA HIS A 263 -7.98 -16.79 -11.29
C HIS A 263 -8.08 -15.50 -12.15
N PRO A 264 -6.97 -14.79 -12.41
CA PRO A 264 -6.99 -13.52 -13.11
C PRO A 264 -7.57 -13.63 -14.53
N GLN A 265 -7.30 -14.70 -15.27
CA GLN A 265 -7.86 -14.90 -16.61
C GLN A 265 -9.38 -15.02 -16.62
N GLN A 266 -9.96 -15.72 -15.62
CA GLN A 266 -11.40 -15.82 -15.48
C GLN A 266 -12.01 -14.46 -15.13
N MET A 267 -11.35 -13.68 -14.29
CA MET A 267 -11.78 -12.32 -13.98
C MET A 267 -11.75 -11.42 -15.22
N MET A 268 -10.70 -11.47 -16.03
CA MET A 268 -10.61 -10.71 -17.29
C MET A 268 -11.74 -11.08 -18.26
N GLN A 269 -12.11 -12.36 -18.35
CA GLN A 269 -13.26 -12.82 -19.12
C GLN A 269 -14.58 -12.31 -18.54
N THR A 270 -14.73 -12.29 -17.23
CA THR A 270 -15.89 -11.72 -16.54
C THR A 270 -16.03 -10.22 -16.84
N ILE A 271 -14.95 -9.49 -16.74
CA ILE A 271 -14.91 -8.05 -17.11
C ILE A 271 -15.35 -7.84 -18.55
N ARG A 272 -14.79 -8.63 -19.49
CA ARG A 272 -15.19 -8.50 -20.93
C ARG A 272 -16.68 -8.77 -21.17
N ARG A 273 -17.28 -9.71 -20.43
CA ARG A 273 -18.72 -10.00 -20.55
C ARG A 273 -19.59 -8.98 -19.82
N ALA A 274 -19.09 -8.35 -18.79
CA ALA A 274 -19.79 -7.29 -18.08
C ALA A 274 -19.89 -6.00 -18.93
N LEU A 275 -18.80 -5.69 -19.60
CA LEU A 275 -18.70 -4.49 -20.43
C LEU A 275 -19.58 -4.57 -21.67
N ARG A 276 -20.28 -3.47 -21.95
CA ARG A 276 -20.91 -3.24 -23.24
C ARG A 276 -19.86 -3.15 -24.35
N ASP A 277 -20.30 -3.17 -25.62
CA ASP A 277 -19.36 -3.23 -26.74
C ASP A 277 -18.43 -2.01 -26.83
N ASP A 278 -18.89 -0.84 -26.43
CA ASP A 278 -18.16 0.42 -26.35
C ASP A 278 -17.72 0.76 -24.89
N GLY A 279 -17.84 -0.19 -24.00
CA GLY A 279 -17.42 -0.05 -22.60
C GLY A 279 -15.91 -0.04 -22.43
N VAL A 280 -15.44 0.59 -21.37
CA VAL A 280 -14.02 0.77 -21.11
C VAL A 280 -13.61 0.04 -19.84
N TRP A 281 -12.46 -0.63 -19.86
CA TRP A 281 -11.78 -1.16 -18.69
C TRP A 281 -10.51 -0.37 -18.44
N LEU A 282 -10.45 0.26 -17.28
CA LEU A 282 -9.25 0.89 -16.74
C LEU A 282 -8.51 -0.12 -15.83
N LEU A 283 -7.34 -0.56 -16.26
CA LEU A 283 -6.43 -1.38 -15.46
C LEU A 283 -5.28 -0.51 -14.96
N VAL A 284 -5.15 -0.40 -13.65
CA VAL A 284 -4.00 0.20 -12.98
C VAL A 284 -3.37 -0.86 -12.09
N ASP A 285 -2.10 -1.13 -12.29
CA ASP A 285 -1.37 -2.14 -11.52
C ASP A 285 0.08 -1.73 -11.29
N ILE A 286 0.80 -2.46 -10.43
CA ILE A 286 2.20 -2.20 -10.11
C ILE A 286 3.04 -2.32 -11.38
N LYS A 287 3.86 -1.31 -11.63
CA LYS A 287 4.79 -1.33 -12.76
C LYS A 287 5.83 -2.43 -12.56
N ALA A 288 5.71 -3.50 -13.33
CA ALA A 288 6.69 -4.56 -13.45
C ALA A 288 7.52 -4.42 -14.73
N LEU A 289 8.62 -5.15 -14.80
CA LEU A 289 9.47 -5.29 -15.98
C LEU A 289 9.61 -6.79 -16.31
N ASP A 290 9.92 -7.11 -17.57
CA ASP A 290 9.84 -8.47 -18.15
C ASP A 290 10.73 -9.56 -17.51
N GLY A 291 11.40 -9.30 -16.45
CA GLY A 291 12.20 -10.32 -15.79
C GLY A 291 12.97 -9.83 -14.58
N LEU A 292 13.51 -10.81 -13.84
CA LEU A 292 14.27 -10.54 -12.62
C LEU A 292 15.43 -9.57 -12.86
N ASP A 293 16.21 -9.79 -13.93
CA ASP A 293 17.38 -8.96 -14.24
C ASP A 293 17.00 -7.50 -14.49
N GLN A 294 15.90 -7.26 -15.19
CA GLN A 294 15.41 -5.91 -15.46
C GLN A 294 14.87 -5.25 -14.20
N ASN A 295 14.09 -5.98 -13.40
CA ASN A 295 13.60 -5.48 -12.12
C ASN A 295 14.75 -5.16 -11.16
N MET A 296 15.77 -6.03 -11.06
CA MET A 296 16.96 -5.78 -10.24
C MET A 296 17.73 -4.53 -10.70
N ALA A 297 17.81 -4.30 -12.01
CA ALA A 297 18.61 -3.21 -12.56
C ALA A 297 17.89 -1.83 -12.53
N LYS A 298 16.57 -1.81 -12.63
CA LYS A 298 15.79 -0.58 -12.92
C LYS A 298 14.70 -0.27 -11.88
N ASN A 299 14.32 -1.24 -11.05
CA ASN A 299 13.32 -1.03 -10.02
C ASN A 299 14.00 -0.99 -8.63
N PRO A 300 14.18 0.19 -8.03
CA PRO A 300 14.82 0.31 -6.72
C PRO A 300 14.04 -0.37 -5.59
N MET A 301 12.75 -0.65 -5.82
CA MET A 301 11.86 -1.29 -4.84
C MET A 301 11.72 -2.80 -5.08
N ALA A 302 12.44 -3.39 -6.05
CA ALA A 302 12.26 -4.79 -6.44
C ALA A 302 12.35 -5.77 -5.26
N SER A 303 13.33 -5.62 -4.37
CA SER A 303 13.47 -6.52 -3.21
C SER A 303 12.31 -6.41 -2.22
N LEU A 304 11.77 -5.22 -2.00
CA LEU A 304 10.56 -5.01 -1.20
C LEU A 304 9.36 -5.67 -1.88
N MET A 305 9.17 -5.42 -3.18
CA MET A 305 8.02 -5.95 -3.94
C MET A 305 8.01 -7.48 -3.98
N TYR A 306 9.15 -8.13 -4.21
CA TYR A 306 9.25 -9.60 -4.12
C TYR A 306 9.00 -10.12 -2.71
N GLY A 307 9.44 -9.42 -1.67
CA GLY A 307 9.20 -9.80 -0.28
C GLY A 307 7.72 -9.65 0.11
N ILE A 308 7.10 -8.52 -0.22
CA ILE A 308 5.67 -8.28 0.01
C ILE A 308 4.81 -9.26 -0.80
N SER A 309 5.23 -9.62 -2.01
CA SER A 309 4.56 -10.64 -2.82
C SER A 309 4.37 -11.95 -2.06
N ILE A 310 5.43 -12.45 -1.42
CA ILE A 310 5.38 -13.67 -0.62
C ILE A 310 4.38 -13.54 0.53
N LEU A 311 4.38 -12.39 1.22
CA LEU A 311 3.59 -12.18 2.42
C LEU A 311 2.14 -11.74 2.14
N SER A 312 1.82 -11.34 0.91
CA SER A 312 0.55 -10.75 0.52
C SER A 312 0.09 -11.24 -0.85
N CYS A 313 0.50 -10.58 -1.93
CA CYS A 313 -0.09 -10.74 -3.26
C CYS A 313 0.02 -12.16 -3.81
N MET A 314 1.23 -12.74 -3.86
CA MET A 314 1.41 -14.12 -4.32
C MET A 314 0.76 -15.12 -3.35
N SER A 315 0.81 -14.85 -2.04
CA SER A 315 0.15 -15.68 -1.03
C SER A 315 -1.36 -15.75 -1.28
N SER A 316 -1.99 -14.59 -1.55
CA SER A 316 -3.41 -14.51 -1.94
C SER A 316 -3.68 -15.24 -3.26
N ALA A 317 -2.87 -14.95 -4.30
CA ALA A 317 -3.00 -15.60 -5.61
C ALA A 317 -2.83 -17.13 -5.58
N MET A 318 -2.14 -17.65 -4.57
CA MET A 318 -1.91 -19.07 -4.32
C MET A 318 -2.80 -19.66 -3.21
N SER A 319 -3.86 -18.95 -2.80
CA SER A 319 -4.77 -19.44 -1.74
C SER A 319 -5.66 -20.62 -2.16
N SER A 320 -5.63 -21.01 -3.44
CA SER A 320 -6.21 -22.24 -3.96
C SER A 320 -5.16 -23.08 -4.70
N SER A 321 -5.39 -24.39 -4.81
CA SER A 321 -4.43 -25.34 -5.42
C SER A 321 -4.21 -25.12 -6.92
N ASP A 322 -5.08 -24.38 -7.60
CA ASP A 322 -5.04 -24.04 -9.01
C ASP A 322 -4.83 -22.53 -9.23
N GLY A 323 -4.42 -21.83 -8.18
CA GLY A 323 -4.15 -20.40 -8.24
C GLY A 323 -3.00 -20.05 -9.18
N ALA A 324 -3.13 -18.95 -9.91
CA ALA A 324 -2.16 -18.53 -10.93
C ALA A 324 -0.81 -18.07 -10.35
N GLY A 325 -0.81 -17.52 -9.12
CA GLY A 325 0.41 -17.14 -8.41
C GLY A 325 1.24 -16.07 -9.10
N LEU A 326 0.61 -15.09 -9.76
CA LEU A 326 1.33 -14.02 -10.48
C LEU A 326 2.24 -13.22 -9.56
N GLY A 327 1.71 -12.79 -8.40
CA GLY A 327 2.47 -11.97 -7.44
C GLY A 327 2.65 -10.52 -7.88
N THR A 328 3.19 -9.70 -6.99
CA THR A 328 3.26 -8.23 -7.12
C THR A 328 3.91 -7.73 -8.42
N LEU A 329 4.89 -8.43 -8.96
CA LEU A 329 5.57 -8.07 -10.22
C LEU A 329 5.24 -9.06 -11.36
N GLY A 330 4.11 -9.73 -11.30
CA GLY A 330 3.73 -10.75 -12.26
C GLY A 330 2.92 -10.26 -13.48
N LEU A 331 2.42 -9.04 -13.44
CA LEU A 331 1.81 -8.37 -14.59
C LEU A 331 2.84 -7.46 -15.27
N SER A 332 3.33 -7.86 -16.43
CA SER A 332 4.30 -7.11 -17.24
C SER A 332 3.78 -6.87 -18.66
#